data_5d81212352de5fa2468bed665f181063
#
_entry.id   5d81212352de5fa2468bed665f181063
#
_cell.length_a   1.000
_cell.length_b   1.000
_cell.length_c   1.000
_cell.angle_alpha   90.00
_cell.angle_beta   90.00
_cell.angle_gamma   90.00
#
_symmetry.space_group_name_H-M   'P 1'
#
loop_
_entity.id
_entity.type
_entity.pdbx_description
1 polymer ?
#
loop_
_entity_poly.entity_id
_entity_poly.type
_entity_poly.pdbx_seq_one_letter_code
_entity_poly.pdbx_strand_id
1 'polypeptide(L)'
;MSREKDFIRKILIWISVMTLTVSGMFQINSQEVQAASASTAKKAYAAFLSKSVNWDGSTYMAPSNLKFGLTDINNDSIPELYVCTKKWNYNYDYKLYSYVNGKVKCIYSFDRYYKMGQIYASKGVFVNVGTGLKYGSTVYTYLKYSGGKVSKKAERLYSGYTGNTTYFNGTGKAISFNSYKNILQNLTGGAEYKKAPVLYDNTTANRNAKLNTKTSVSQNPVKFKVKKLWAFSNGGFYLNITSISGNKMKVSIHMPKMDRNNITAIIDSSGKKATAKFTCSDGERHTLTFVGSGNGIKVTEKSYCDQKLVGWSSADKYETTITHGFYPQSHFY
;
A
#
# COMPACT_ATOMS: atom_id res chain seq x y z
N MET A 1 19.87 -24.00 63.90
CA MET A 1 20.65 -23.65 62.66
C MET A 1 20.20 -24.44 61.39
N SER A 2 19.70 -25.66 61.47
CA SER A 2 19.20 -26.39 60.28
C SER A 2 17.85 -25.90 59.76
N ARG A 3 16.86 -25.60 60.61
CA ARG A 3 15.50 -25.23 60.24
C ARG A 3 15.43 -23.81 59.56
N GLU A 4 16.28 -22.89 59.92
CA GLU A 4 16.33 -21.55 59.33
C GLU A 4 16.88 -21.58 57.89
N LYS A 5 17.86 -22.41 57.61
CA LYS A 5 18.39 -22.58 56.27
C LYS A 5 17.37 -23.21 55.29
N ASP A 6 16.57 -24.13 55.77
CA ASP A 6 15.49 -24.72 54.95
C ASP A 6 14.35 -23.75 54.67
N PHE A 7 14.02 -22.85 55.59
CA PHE A 7 13.04 -21.83 55.43
C PHE A 7 13.46 -20.78 54.38
N ILE A 8 14.71 -20.29 54.47
CA ILE A 8 15.27 -19.35 53.50
C ILE A 8 15.36 -19.97 52.10
N ARG A 9 15.71 -21.23 51.99
CA ARG A 9 15.77 -21.97 50.71
C ARG A 9 14.40 -22.11 50.05
N LYS A 10 13.36 -22.36 50.84
CA LYS A 10 11.98 -22.41 50.34
C LYS A 10 11.47 -21.04 49.85
N ILE A 11 11.77 -19.97 50.57
CA ILE A 11 11.42 -18.60 50.17
C ILE A 11 12.12 -18.22 48.86
N LEU A 12 13.41 -18.53 48.68
CA LEU A 12 14.15 -18.24 47.45
C LEU A 12 13.59 -19.02 46.25
N ILE A 13 13.15 -20.27 46.45
CA ILE A 13 12.49 -21.06 45.38
C ILE A 13 11.15 -20.44 45.00
N TRP A 14 10.35 -19.99 45.95
CA TRP A 14 9.05 -19.35 45.67
C TRP A 14 9.21 -17.99 44.95
N ILE A 15 10.20 -17.19 45.30
CA ILE A 15 10.52 -15.94 44.62
C ILE A 15 11.00 -16.21 43.18
N SER A 16 11.82 -17.23 42.96
CA SER A 16 12.27 -17.60 41.61
C SER A 16 11.15 -18.12 40.72
N VAL A 17 10.20 -18.89 41.27
CA VAL A 17 9.03 -19.37 40.52
C VAL A 17 8.07 -18.20 40.20
N MET A 18 7.85 -17.28 41.13
CA MET A 18 7.01 -16.10 40.87
C MET A 18 7.61 -15.17 39.81
N THR A 19 8.93 -14.95 39.82
CA THR A 19 9.59 -14.11 38.80
C THR A 19 9.57 -14.75 37.41
N LEU A 20 9.67 -16.08 37.29
CA LEU A 20 9.57 -16.78 36.01
C LEU A 20 8.14 -16.74 35.44
N THR A 21 7.12 -16.90 36.27
CA THR A 21 5.72 -16.84 35.80
C THR A 21 5.29 -15.44 35.40
N VAL A 22 5.72 -14.41 36.08
CA VAL A 22 5.45 -13.00 35.72
C VAL A 22 6.17 -12.61 34.44
N SER A 23 7.42 -13.04 34.23
CA SER A 23 8.19 -12.76 33.01
C SER A 23 7.60 -13.49 31.78
N GLY A 24 7.09 -14.71 31.96
CA GLY A 24 6.43 -15.47 30.88
C GLY A 24 5.09 -14.85 30.45
N MET A 25 4.28 -14.36 31.39
CA MET A 25 3.01 -13.71 31.10
C MET A 25 3.20 -12.33 30.42
N PHE A 26 4.24 -11.59 30.77
CA PHE A 26 4.55 -10.30 30.10
C PHE A 26 5.05 -10.48 28.66
N GLN A 27 5.79 -11.53 28.34
CA GLN A 27 6.26 -11.77 26.98
C GLN A 27 5.16 -12.23 26.02
N ILE A 28 4.22 -13.06 26.49
CA ILE A 28 3.07 -13.51 25.68
C ILE A 28 2.14 -12.32 25.36
N ASN A 29 1.86 -11.48 26.35
CA ASN A 29 1.03 -10.29 26.14
C ASN A 29 1.70 -9.22 25.25
N SER A 30 3.03 -9.09 25.25
CA SER A 30 3.70 -8.08 24.42
C SER A 30 3.69 -8.43 22.94
N GLN A 31 3.76 -9.70 22.55
CA GLN A 31 3.69 -10.11 21.14
C GLN A 31 2.26 -10.00 20.58
N GLU A 32 1.24 -10.37 21.32
CA GLU A 32 -0.16 -10.20 20.90
C GLU A 32 -0.56 -8.73 20.82
N VAL A 33 -0.13 -7.90 21.77
CA VAL A 33 -0.35 -6.44 21.76
C VAL A 33 0.36 -5.78 20.59
N GLN A 34 1.59 -6.20 20.23
CA GLN A 34 2.30 -5.64 19.06
C GLN A 34 1.61 -6.04 17.74
N ALA A 35 1.22 -7.29 17.56
CA ALA A 35 0.52 -7.73 16.36
C ALA A 35 -0.86 -7.02 16.22
N ALA A 36 -1.60 -6.89 17.30
CA ALA A 36 -2.84 -6.12 17.35
C ALA A 36 -2.63 -4.64 17.04
N SER A 37 -1.53 -4.05 17.49
CA SER A 37 -1.16 -2.66 17.22
C SER A 37 -0.88 -2.41 15.74
N ALA A 38 -0.09 -3.26 15.06
CA ALA A 38 0.19 -3.11 13.63
C ALA A 38 -1.09 -3.20 12.78
N SER A 39 -1.97 -4.14 13.09
CA SER A 39 -3.26 -4.27 12.41
C SER A 39 -4.15 -3.05 12.66
N THR A 40 -4.18 -2.56 13.90
CA THR A 40 -4.95 -1.38 14.29
C THR A 40 -4.41 -0.12 13.59
N ALA A 41 -3.09 0.06 13.55
CA ALA A 41 -2.46 1.16 12.83
C ALA A 41 -2.82 1.13 11.33
N LYS A 42 -2.71 -0.02 10.66
CA LYS A 42 -3.08 -0.17 9.25
C LYS A 42 -4.56 0.13 8.98
N LYS A 43 -5.48 -0.31 9.85
CA LYS A 43 -6.91 0.05 9.76
C LYS A 43 -7.12 1.56 9.92
N ALA A 44 -6.44 2.19 10.86
CA ALA A 44 -6.50 3.63 11.06
C ALA A 44 -5.96 4.40 9.85
N TYR A 45 -4.87 3.94 9.23
CA TYR A 45 -4.33 4.53 8.00
C TYR A 45 -5.31 4.39 6.82
N ALA A 46 -5.99 3.25 6.68
CA ALA A 46 -6.99 3.09 5.64
C ALA A 46 -8.17 4.04 5.82
N ALA A 47 -8.67 4.19 7.04
CA ALA A 47 -9.73 5.15 7.37
C ALA A 47 -9.28 6.61 7.14
N PHE A 48 -8.02 6.94 7.48
CA PHE A 48 -7.42 8.24 7.23
C PHE A 48 -7.32 8.54 5.72
N LEU A 49 -6.79 7.60 4.93
CA LEU A 49 -6.61 7.75 3.49
C LEU A 49 -7.92 7.72 2.69
N SER A 50 -9.03 7.26 3.26
CA SER A 50 -10.34 7.24 2.60
C SER A 50 -11.06 8.59 2.62
N LYS A 51 -10.56 9.54 3.38
CA LYS A 51 -11.13 10.89 3.55
C LYS A 51 -10.21 11.94 2.95
N SER A 52 -10.74 13.13 2.72
CA SER A 52 -9.91 14.30 2.41
C SER A 52 -8.99 14.62 3.58
N VAL A 53 -7.70 14.78 3.28
CA VAL A 53 -6.66 15.04 4.28
C VAL A 53 -6.35 16.53 4.31
N ASN A 54 -6.42 17.15 5.49
CA ASN A 54 -5.92 18.50 5.68
C ASN A 54 -4.39 18.48 5.53
N TRP A 55 -3.89 19.12 4.45
CA TRP A 55 -2.50 19.00 4.08
C TRP A 55 -1.59 20.03 4.77
N ASP A 56 -2.03 21.27 4.84
CA ASP A 56 -1.20 22.40 5.33
C ASP A 56 -1.95 23.36 6.27
N GLY A 57 -3.08 22.94 6.83
CA GLY A 57 -3.94 23.75 7.67
C GLY A 57 -5.09 24.42 6.92
N SER A 58 -4.90 24.69 5.64
CA SER A 58 -5.89 25.37 4.78
C SER A 58 -6.35 24.53 3.58
N THR A 59 -5.47 23.68 3.07
CA THR A 59 -5.70 22.89 1.86
C THR A 59 -6.13 21.47 2.19
N TYR A 60 -7.26 21.03 1.65
CA TYR A 60 -7.73 19.65 1.76
C TYR A 60 -7.42 18.89 0.48
N MET A 61 -6.67 17.78 0.59
CA MET A 61 -6.33 16.90 -0.50
C MET A 61 -7.33 15.75 -0.59
N ALA A 62 -8.00 15.63 -1.72
CA ALA A 62 -8.88 14.50 -1.99
C ALA A 62 -8.10 13.17 -2.02
N PRO A 63 -8.71 12.03 -1.65
CA PRO A 63 -8.05 10.73 -1.66
C PRO A 63 -7.37 10.39 -2.99
N SER A 64 -8.00 10.72 -4.12
CA SER A 64 -7.48 10.49 -5.47
C SER A 64 -6.18 11.25 -5.78
N ASN A 65 -5.89 12.31 -5.03
CA ASN A 65 -4.68 13.14 -5.20
C ASN A 65 -3.52 12.68 -4.32
N LEU A 66 -3.67 11.57 -3.61
CA LEU A 66 -2.66 11.03 -2.71
C LEU A 66 -2.04 9.76 -3.28
N LYS A 67 -0.77 9.56 -2.96
CA LYS A 67 -0.10 8.26 -3.02
C LYS A 67 0.41 7.91 -1.64
N PHE A 68 0.53 6.64 -1.32
CA PHE A 68 0.99 6.19 -0.02
C PHE A 68 1.91 4.97 -0.09
N GLY A 69 2.75 4.83 0.91
CA GLY A 69 3.59 3.66 1.16
C GLY A 69 3.71 3.40 2.66
N LEU A 70 4.12 2.21 3.03
CA LEU A 70 4.38 1.83 4.41
C LEU A 70 5.86 1.51 4.61
N THR A 71 6.39 1.92 5.73
CA THR A 71 7.74 1.57 6.16
C THR A 71 7.80 1.54 7.69
N ASP A 72 8.46 0.54 8.24
CA ASP A 72 8.79 0.50 9.65
C ASP A 72 10.16 1.16 9.83
N ILE A 73 10.16 2.38 10.39
CA ILE A 73 11.36 3.22 10.50
C ILE A 73 12.16 2.87 11.75
N ASN A 74 11.53 2.39 12.80
CA ASN A 74 12.13 2.16 14.11
C ASN A 74 12.18 0.68 14.52
N ASN A 75 11.76 -0.21 13.61
CA ASN A 75 11.73 -1.65 13.81
C ASN A 75 10.89 -2.11 15.00
N ASP A 76 9.78 -1.40 15.26
CA ASP A 76 8.82 -1.75 16.31
C ASP A 76 7.65 -2.61 15.78
N SER A 77 7.70 -3.02 14.52
CA SER A 77 6.66 -3.76 13.79
C SER A 77 5.38 -2.97 13.50
N ILE A 78 5.29 -1.70 13.88
CA ILE A 78 4.19 -0.80 13.55
C ILE A 78 4.67 0.12 12.41
N PRO A 79 4.24 -0.11 11.18
CA PRO A 79 4.76 0.69 10.07
C PRO A 79 4.25 2.13 10.12
N GLU A 80 5.11 3.08 9.79
CA GLU A 80 4.73 4.43 9.47
C GLU A 80 4.11 4.52 8.07
N LEU A 81 3.23 5.51 7.91
CA LEU A 81 2.56 5.82 6.66
C LEU A 81 3.25 7.01 5.98
N TYR A 82 3.89 6.76 4.85
CA TYR A 82 4.50 7.77 4.00
C TYR A 82 3.51 8.18 2.91
N VAL A 83 3.17 9.46 2.83
CA VAL A 83 2.14 9.98 1.91
C VAL A 83 2.73 11.09 1.07
N CYS A 84 2.38 11.14 -0.20
CA CYS A 84 2.65 12.30 -1.06
C CYS A 84 1.39 12.75 -1.80
N THR A 85 1.37 14.04 -2.16
CA THR A 85 0.34 14.62 -3.02
C THR A 85 0.75 14.51 -4.48
N LYS A 86 -0.25 14.29 -5.34
CA LYS A 86 -0.13 14.54 -6.79
C LYS A 86 -0.38 16.03 -7.03
N LYS A 87 0.66 16.86 -6.91
CA LYS A 87 0.53 18.28 -7.25
C LYS A 87 0.76 18.52 -8.74
N TRP A 88 0.13 19.58 -9.25
CA TRP A 88 0.34 20.11 -10.59
C TRP A 88 1.82 20.50 -10.77
N ASN A 89 2.39 20.26 -11.96
CA ASN A 89 3.74 20.65 -12.34
C ASN A 89 4.91 19.95 -11.63
N TYR A 90 4.83 18.60 -11.45
CA TYR A 90 5.96 17.77 -10.98
C TYR A 90 6.47 18.03 -9.55
N ASN A 91 5.83 18.88 -8.78
CA ASN A 91 6.18 19.11 -7.39
C ASN A 91 5.34 18.23 -6.46
N TYR A 92 5.99 17.26 -5.84
CA TYR A 92 5.39 16.43 -4.82
C TYR A 92 5.74 16.97 -3.44
N ASP A 93 4.73 17.13 -2.59
CA ASP A 93 4.93 17.35 -1.16
C ASP A 93 4.75 16.01 -0.45
N TYR A 94 5.58 15.75 0.55
CA TYR A 94 5.59 14.49 1.27
C TYR A 94 5.35 14.70 2.76
N LYS A 95 4.67 13.75 3.39
CA LYS A 95 4.46 13.70 4.84
C LYS A 95 4.63 12.29 5.36
N LEU A 96 5.11 12.20 6.58
CA LEU A 96 5.24 10.97 7.33
C LEU A 96 4.26 10.99 8.50
N TYR A 97 3.44 9.97 8.59
CA TYR A 97 2.47 9.79 9.67
C TYR A 97 2.83 8.54 10.47
N SER A 98 2.57 8.57 11.75
CA SER A 98 2.65 7.41 12.63
C SER A 98 1.36 7.24 13.42
N TYR A 99 1.08 6.01 13.83
CA TYR A 99 -0.04 5.69 14.71
C TYR A 99 0.41 5.81 16.16
N VAL A 100 0.08 6.91 16.80
CA VAL A 100 0.51 7.25 18.16
C VAL A 100 -0.71 7.49 19.05
N ASN A 101 -0.81 6.77 20.17
CA ASN A 101 -1.89 6.91 21.15
C ASN A 101 -3.29 6.82 20.53
N GLY A 102 -3.52 5.79 19.71
CA GLY A 102 -4.83 5.55 19.09
C GLY A 102 -5.17 6.46 17.91
N LYS A 103 -4.27 7.34 17.45
CA LYS A 103 -4.54 8.32 16.39
C LYS A 103 -3.42 8.35 15.35
N VAL A 104 -3.81 8.60 14.09
CA VAL A 104 -2.88 8.92 13.01
C VAL A 104 -2.40 10.35 13.16
N LYS A 105 -1.09 10.54 13.37
CA LYS A 105 -0.47 11.85 13.54
C LYS A 105 0.60 12.08 12.50
N CYS A 106 0.66 13.27 11.92
CA CYS A 106 1.81 13.70 11.14
C CYS A 106 3.00 13.88 12.08
N ILE A 107 4.09 13.14 11.85
CA ILE A 107 5.32 13.20 12.65
C ILE A 107 6.43 13.96 11.94
N TYR A 108 6.33 14.10 10.63
CA TYR A 108 7.27 14.88 9.84
C TYR A 108 6.65 15.35 8.52
N SER A 109 6.87 16.64 8.18
CA SER A 109 6.55 17.20 6.87
C SER A 109 7.86 17.50 6.16
N PHE A 110 8.00 16.97 4.96
CA PHE A 110 9.16 17.24 4.12
C PHE A 110 8.98 18.61 3.45
N ASP A 111 10.04 19.39 3.41
CA ASP A 111 10.03 20.64 2.67
C ASP A 111 9.89 20.37 1.17
N ARG A 112 9.46 21.38 0.44
CA ARG A 112 9.33 21.33 -1.02
C ARG A 112 10.65 20.87 -1.65
N TYR A 113 10.59 19.93 -2.60
CA TYR A 113 11.73 19.26 -3.24
C TYR A 113 12.47 18.23 -2.37
N TYR A 114 11.99 17.95 -1.19
CA TYR A 114 12.57 16.93 -0.31
C TYR A 114 11.71 15.68 -0.28
N LYS A 115 12.37 14.53 -0.21
CA LYS A 115 11.72 13.21 -0.10
C LYS A 115 12.53 12.29 0.80
N MET A 116 11.90 11.22 1.25
CA MET A 116 12.59 10.15 1.97
C MET A 116 13.57 9.43 1.05
N GLY A 117 14.80 9.25 1.50
CA GLY A 117 15.85 8.49 0.83
C GLY A 117 16.07 7.14 1.50
N GLN A 118 17.12 7.04 2.30
CA GLN A 118 17.54 5.83 3.02
C GLN A 118 16.85 5.71 4.38
N ILE A 119 16.64 4.46 4.84
CA ILE A 119 16.03 4.15 6.15
C ILE A 119 16.90 3.11 6.84
N TYR A 120 17.44 3.44 7.99
CA TYR A 120 18.19 2.57 8.89
C TYR A 120 17.24 2.10 10.00
N ALA A 121 16.36 1.16 9.70
CA ALA A 121 15.23 0.78 10.55
C ALA A 121 15.65 0.31 11.95
N SER A 122 16.70 -0.52 12.06
CA SER A 122 17.22 -0.98 13.36
C SER A 122 17.74 0.15 14.26
N LYS A 123 17.95 1.33 13.70
CA LYS A 123 18.41 2.54 14.41
C LYS A 123 17.35 3.60 14.52
N GLY A 124 16.18 3.41 13.93
CA GLY A 124 15.12 4.44 13.86
C GLY A 124 15.57 5.70 13.13
N VAL A 125 16.42 5.59 12.12
CA VAL A 125 16.99 6.73 11.38
C VAL A 125 16.51 6.69 9.93
N PHE A 126 16.10 7.83 9.42
CA PHE A 126 15.81 7.99 7.99
C PHE A 126 16.48 9.27 7.46
N VAL A 127 16.70 9.29 6.14
CA VAL A 127 17.36 10.41 5.47
C VAL A 127 16.34 11.17 4.65
N ASN A 128 16.23 12.46 4.91
CA ASN A 128 15.51 13.41 4.09
C ASN A 128 16.46 13.94 3.02
N VAL A 129 16.11 13.76 1.74
CA VAL A 129 16.96 14.12 0.61
C VAL A 129 16.27 15.19 -0.23
N GLY A 130 16.88 16.37 -0.30
CA GLY A 130 16.52 17.44 -1.21
C GLY A 130 17.46 17.44 -2.42
N THR A 131 16.89 17.41 -3.62
CA THR A 131 17.64 17.43 -4.89
C THR A 131 17.06 18.48 -5.82
N GLY A 132 17.89 18.99 -6.76
CA GLY A 132 17.44 20.01 -7.70
C GLY A 132 17.16 21.36 -7.06
N LEU A 133 17.75 21.61 -5.89
CA LEU A 133 17.71 22.88 -5.21
C LEU A 133 18.46 23.95 -6.01
N LYS A 134 18.41 25.20 -5.54
CA LYS A 134 19.07 26.32 -6.23
C LYS A 134 20.48 25.93 -6.68
N TYR A 135 20.77 26.14 -7.97
CA TYR A 135 22.04 25.80 -8.62
C TYR A 135 22.42 24.31 -8.56
N GLY A 136 21.44 23.38 -8.56
CA GLY A 136 21.73 21.93 -8.54
C GLY A 136 22.24 21.41 -7.19
N SER A 137 22.06 22.18 -6.12
CA SER A 137 22.46 21.77 -4.77
C SER A 137 21.68 20.53 -4.30
N THR A 138 22.33 19.72 -3.45
CA THR A 138 21.72 18.54 -2.84
C THR A 138 21.94 18.55 -1.33
N VAL A 139 20.88 18.27 -0.58
CA VAL A 139 20.92 18.20 0.88
C VAL A 139 20.53 16.81 1.34
N TYR A 140 21.27 16.28 2.30
CA TYR A 140 20.98 15.05 3.01
C TYR A 140 20.83 15.35 4.49
N THR A 141 19.63 15.24 5.04
CA THR A 141 19.35 15.48 6.47
C THR A 141 19.06 14.14 7.14
N TYR A 142 19.87 13.77 8.13
CA TYR A 142 19.71 12.56 8.92
C TYR A 142 18.80 12.85 10.11
N LEU A 143 17.70 12.14 10.15
CA LEU A 143 16.60 12.31 11.10
C LEU A 143 16.44 11.05 11.96
N LYS A 144 16.30 11.22 13.28
CA LYS A 144 16.03 10.15 14.24
C LYS A 144 14.57 10.19 14.64
N TYR A 145 13.86 9.08 14.44
CA TYR A 145 12.51 8.87 14.95
C TYR A 145 12.56 8.08 16.26
N SER A 146 11.91 8.56 17.30
CA SER A 146 11.79 7.89 18.59
C SER A 146 10.63 8.48 19.39
N GLY A 147 9.79 7.62 19.99
CA GLY A 147 8.70 8.05 20.86
C GLY A 147 7.69 8.99 20.19
N GLY A 148 7.39 8.78 18.91
CA GLY A 148 6.45 9.63 18.17
C GLY A 148 7.01 11.00 17.76
N LYS A 149 8.32 11.24 17.93
CA LYS A 149 8.99 12.50 17.59
C LYS A 149 10.14 12.28 16.62
N VAL A 150 10.34 13.23 15.72
CA VAL A 150 11.47 13.27 14.79
C VAL A 150 12.42 14.39 15.18
N SER A 151 13.72 14.09 15.20
CA SER A 151 14.77 15.07 15.51
C SER A 151 15.89 15.02 14.49
N LYS A 152 16.36 16.19 14.04
CA LYS A 152 17.54 16.31 13.17
C LYS A 152 18.80 15.94 13.97
N LYS A 153 19.70 15.17 13.34
CA LYS A 153 20.96 14.71 13.96
C LYS A 153 22.19 15.18 13.21
N ALA A 154 22.12 15.22 11.90
CA ALA A 154 23.20 15.71 11.05
C ALA A 154 22.65 16.14 9.69
N GLU A 155 23.44 16.95 8.97
CA GLU A 155 23.11 17.37 7.63
C GLU A 155 24.38 17.50 6.79
N ARG A 156 24.28 17.18 5.50
CA ARG A 156 25.30 17.42 4.49
C ARG A 156 24.67 18.19 3.35
N LEU A 157 25.23 19.35 3.05
CA LEU A 157 24.88 20.19 1.91
C LEU A 157 25.99 20.12 0.87
N TYR A 158 25.68 19.64 -0.33
CA TYR A 158 26.50 19.83 -1.53
C TYR A 158 25.97 21.06 -2.26
N SER A 159 26.83 22.06 -2.47
CA SER A 159 26.50 23.27 -3.23
C SER A 159 26.83 23.05 -4.70
N GLY A 160 25.81 23.01 -5.55
CA GLY A 160 26.00 22.94 -7.00
C GLY A 160 26.65 24.19 -7.59
N TYR A 161 26.62 25.33 -6.89
CA TYR A 161 27.25 26.58 -7.31
C TYR A 161 28.77 26.60 -7.10
N THR A 162 29.23 26.15 -5.90
CA THR A 162 30.65 26.19 -5.54
C THR A 162 31.36 24.84 -5.70
N GLY A 163 30.60 23.75 -5.90
CA GLY A 163 31.10 22.38 -5.86
C GLY A 163 31.52 21.89 -4.47
N ASN A 164 31.34 22.70 -3.42
CA ASN A 164 31.78 22.40 -2.08
C ASN A 164 30.72 21.62 -1.28
N THR A 165 31.19 20.86 -0.31
CA THR A 165 30.33 20.18 0.66
C THR A 165 30.52 20.78 2.05
N THR A 166 29.40 21.15 2.70
CA THR A 166 29.37 21.62 4.08
C THR A 166 28.61 20.61 4.95
N TYR A 167 29.09 20.40 6.14
CA TYR A 167 28.55 19.46 7.13
C TYR A 167 28.03 20.21 8.34
N PHE A 168 26.88 19.77 8.86
CA PHE A 168 26.23 20.39 10.01
C PHE A 168 25.85 19.31 11.04
N ASN A 169 25.85 19.69 12.32
CA ASN A 169 25.29 18.88 13.40
C ASN A 169 23.76 19.02 13.49
N GLY A 170 23.14 18.37 14.48
CA GLY A 170 21.69 18.40 14.69
C GLY A 170 21.11 19.78 15.00
N THR A 171 21.92 20.72 15.50
CA THR A 171 21.51 22.10 15.80
C THR A 171 21.72 23.04 14.63
N GLY A 172 22.29 22.57 13.51
CA GLY A 172 22.57 23.38 12.33
C GLY A 172 23.92 24.10 12.37
N LYS A 173 24.79 23.83 13.38
CA LYS A 173 26.14 24.36 13.45
C LYS A 173 27.05 23.63 12.45
N ALA A 174 27.81 24.35 11.65
CA ALA A 174 28.83 23.81 10.76
C ALA A 174 29.91 23.06 11.55
N ILE A 175 30.32 21.89 11.05
CA ILE A 175 31.29 21.00 11.71
C ILE A 175 32.28 20.43 10.67
N SER A 176 33.39 19.88 11.14
CA SER A 176 34.34 19.18 10.29
C SER A 176 33.76 17.88 9.71
N PHE A 177 34.31 17.40 8.61
CA PHE A 177 33.96 16.10 8.03
C PHE A 177 34.16 14.96 9.03
N ASN A 178 35.22 14.97 9.82
CA ASN A 178 35.49 13.94 10.81
C ASN A 178 34.43 13.92 11.93
N SER A 179 34.03 15.09 12.42
CA SER A 179 32.93 15.21 13.38
C SER A 179 31.61 14.69 12.81
N TYR A 180 31.30 15.03 11.58
CA TYR A 180 30.12 14.54 10.86
C TYR A 180 30.16 13.02 10.71
N LYS A 181 31.28 12.45 10.26
CA LYS A 181 31.50 11.00 10.12
C LYS A 181 31.26 10.27 11.44
N ASN A 182 31.76 10.82 12.56
CA ASN A 182 31.54 10.26 13.89
C ASN A 182 30.07 10.27 14.31
N ILE A 183 29.36 11.37 14.02
CA ILE A 183 27.91 11.43 14.25
C ILE A 183 27.18 10.35 13.45
N LEU A 184 27.49 10.17 12.16
CA LEU A 184 26.85 9.15 11.34
C LEU A 184 27.18 7.73 11.84
N GLN A 185 28.42 7.46 12.22
CA GLN A 185 28.82 6.17 12.78
C GLN A 185 28.01 5.86 14.06
N ASN A 186 27.84 6.83 14.93
CA ASN A 186 27.03 6.68 16.15
C ASN A 186 25.55 6.50 15.85
N LEU A 187 25.02 7.18 14.82
CA LEU A 187 23.63 7.10 14.42
C LEU A 187 23.26 5.78 13.73
N THR A 188 24.09 5.34 12.80
CA THR A 188 23.80 4.18 11.95
C THR A 188 24.57 2.93 12.35
N GLY A 189 25.73 3.07 12.97
CA GLY A 189 26.57 1.98 13.46
C GLY A 189 26.91 0.94 12.40
N GLY A 190 27.02 1.36 11.12
CA GLY A 190 27.19 0.43 9.99
C GLY A 190 25.95 -0.40 9.64
N ALA A 191 24.78 -0.06 10.21
CA ALA A 191 23.55 -0.77 9.90
C ALA A 191 23.21 -0.68 8.40
N GLU A 192 22.67 -1.75 7.85
CA GLU A 192 22.11 -1.76 6.51
C GLU A 192 20.92 -0.79 6.39
N TYR A 193 20.79 -0.18 5.23
CA TYR A 193 19.66 0.69 4.94
C TYR A 193 18.70 0.05 3.94
N LYS A 194 17.43 0.42 4.08
CA LYS A 194 16.38 0.17 3.08
C LYS A 194 16.13 1.45 2.28
N LYS A 195 15.70 1.30 1.04
CA LYS A 195 15.20 2.44 0.24
C LYS A 195 13.87 2.95 0.78
N ALA A 196 13.51 4.17 0.43
CA ALA A 196 12.16 4.69 0.66
C ALA A 196 11.09 3.73 0.14
N PRO A 197 9.92 3.66 0.79
CA PRO A 197 8.86 2.73 0.38
C PRO A 197 8.33 3.07 -1.01
N VAL A 198 7.91 2.03 -1.73
CA VAL A 198 7.17 2.21 -2.98
C VAL A 198 5.85 2.90 -2.69
N LEU A 199 5.51 3.90 -3.50
CA LEU A 199 4.28 4.65 -3.38
C LEU A 199 3.22 4.11 -4.34
N TYR A 200 2.05 3.81 -3.80
CA TYR A 200 0.87 3.34 -4.52
C TYR A 200 -0.17 4.45 -4.61
N ASP A 201 -0.89 4.53 -5.73
CA ASP A 201 -2.06 5.41 -5.84
C ASP A 201 -3.08 5.06 -4.74
N ASN A 202 -3.65 6.08 -4.11
CA ASN A 202 -4.60 5.89 -3.01
C ASN A 202 -5.98 5.48 -3.53
N THR A 203 -6.07 4.29 -4.11
CA THR A 203 -7.32 3.64 -4.51
C THR A 203 -7.81 2.71 -3.41
N THR A 204 -9.12 2.40 -3.41
CA THR A 204 -9.67 1.40 -2.49
C THR A 204 -8.98 0.04 -2.63
N ALA A 205 -8.66 -0.37 -3.86
CA ALA A 205 -7.96 -1.62 -4.11
C ALA A 205 -6.56 -1.64 -3.47
N ASN A 206 -5.78 -0.57 -3.64
CA ASN A 206 -4.45 -0.48 -3.05
C ASN A 206 -4.51 -0.38 -1.52
N ARG A 207 -5.46 0.39 -0.94
CA ARG A 207 -5.66 0.40 0.51
C ARG A 207 -5.94 -0.99 1.06
N ASN A 208 -6.87 -1.72 0.44
CA ASN A 208 -7.21 -3.09 0.86
C ASN A 208 -6.02 -4.04 0.74
N ALA A 209 -5.25 -3.96 -0.35
CA ALA A 209 -4.12 -4.86 -0.60
C ALA A 209 -2.92 -4.57 0.32
N LYS A 210 -2.60 -3.29 0.56
CA LYS A 210 -1.36 -2.89 1.24
C LYS A 210 -1.53 -2.67 2.73
N LEU A 211 -2.73 -2.28 3.17
CA LEU A 211 -3.02 -2.04 4.59
C LEU A 211 -3.66 -3.26 5.28
N ASN A 212 -3.81 -4.38 4.55
CA ASN A 212 -4.49 -5.59 5.05
C ASN A 212 -5.83 -5.23 5.73
N THR A 213 -6.48 -4.17 5.23
CA THR A 213 -7.85 -3.89 5.58
C THR A 213 -8.75 -4.82 4.77
N LYS A 214 -8.40 -6.11 4.70
CA LYS A 214 -9.43 -7.08 4.57
C LYS A 214 -10.33 -6.85 5.79
N THR A 215 -11.29 -5.95 5.65
CA THR A 215 -12.57 -6.26 6.20
C THR A 215 -12.75 -7.70 5.75
N SER A 216 -12.75 -8.63 6.67
CA SER A 216 -13.52 -9.83 6.53
C SER A 216 -15.00 -9.38 6.49
N VAL A 217 -15.37 -8.64 5.48
CA VAL A 217 -16.58 -8.98 4.80
C VAL A 217 -16.21 -10.37 4.32
N SER A 218 -16.63 -11.38 5.06
CA SER A 218 -17.04 -12.64 4.50
C SER A 218 -17.95 -12.23 3.35
N GLN A 219 -17.35 -11.84 2.23
CA GLN A 219 -18.01 -11.91 0.95
C GLN A 219 -18.12 -13.41 0.79
N ASN A 220 -19.23 -13.94 1.26
CA ASN A 220 -19.77 -15.16 0.68
C ASN A 220 -19.47 -15.02 -0.81
N PRO A 221 -18.76 -15.99 -1.40
CA PRO A 221 -18.36 -15.90 -2.81
C PRO A 221 -19.60 -15.44 -3.55
N VAL A 222 -19.49 -14.29 -4.25
CA VAL A 222 -20.63 -13.76 -4.99
C VAL A 222 -20.94 -14.80 -6.03
N LYS A 223 -21.87 -15.69 -5.71
CA LYS A 223 -22.40 -16.64 -6.67
C LYS A 223 -23.06 -15.80 -7.76
N PHE A 224 -22.72 -16.06 -8.99
CA PHE A 224 -23.40 -15.41 -10.10
C PHE A 224 -24.92 -15.52 -9.94
N LYS A 225 -25.62 -14.42 -10.16
CA LYS A 225 -27.09 -14.36 -10.10
C LYS A 225 -27.59 -13.84 -11.43
N VAL A 226 -28.79 -14.27 -11.82
CA VAL A 226 -29.50 -13.69 -12.95
C VAL A 226 -29.75 -12.23 -12.67
N LYS A 227 -29.15 -11.33 -13.45
CA LYS A 227 -29.25 -9.88 -13.30
C LYS A 227 -28.64 -9.14 -14.49
N LYS A 228 -29.09 -7.90 -14.69
CA LYS A 228 -28.49 -6.94 -15.63
C LYS A 228 -27.58 -5.97 -14.85
N LEU A 229 -26.41 -5.73 -15.38
CA LEU A 229 -25.38 -4.85 -14.81
C LEU A 229 -24.91 -3.85 -15.86
N TRP A 230 -24.43 -2.70 -15.44
CA TRP A 230 -24.04 -1.59 -16.30
C TRP A 230 -22.57 -1.22 -16.07
N ALA A 231 -21.88 -0.78 -17.11
CA ALA A 231 -20.51 -0.25 -17.00
C ALA A 231 -20.50 1.27 -16.81
N PHE A 232 -21.56 1.97 -17.24
CA PHE A 232 -21.71 3.43 -17.12
C PHE A 232 -23.14 3.81 -16.75
N SER A 233 -23.32 4.97 -16.10
CA SER A 233 -24.60 5.46 -15.62
C SER A 233 -25.65 5.70 -16.73
N ASN A 234 -25.22 6.05 -17.93
CA ASN A 234 -26.09 6.33 -19.07
C ASN A 234 -26.51 5.08 -19.88
N GLY A 235 -26.22 3.88 -19.38
CA GLY A 235 -26.72 2.63 -19.94
C GLY A 235 -26.08 2.20 -21.26
N GLY A 236 -24.97 2.82 -21.68
CA GLY A 236 -24.30 2.52 -22.95
C GLY A 236 -23.74 1.10 -23.05
N PHE A 237 -23.20 0.56 -21.96
CA PHE A 237 -22.63 -0.79 -21.94
C PHE A 237 -23.22 -1.62 -20.81
N TYR A 238 -23.55 -2.88 -21.09
CA TYR A 238 -24.17 -3.75 -20.09
C TYR A 238 -23.70 -5.20 -20.19
N LEU A 239 -23.85 -5.90 -19.08
CA LEU A 239 -23.75 -7.35 -18.95
C LEU A 239 -25.09 -7.87 -18.39
N ASN A 240 -25.77 -8.73 -19.12
CA ASN A 240 -27.02 -9.34 -18.69
C ASN A 240 -26.81 -10.85 -18.49
N ILE A 241 -26.87 -11.33 -17.28
CA ILE A 241 -26.88 -12.77 -16.96
C ILE A 241 -28.33 -13.23 -17.07
N THR A 242 -28.63 -13.95 -18.13
CA THR A 242 -30.00 -14.33 -18.51
C THR A 242 -30.45 -15.64 -17.85
N SER A 243 -29.52 -16.59 -17.62
CA SER A 243 -29.82 -17.83 -16.91
C SER A 243 -28.56 -18.45 -16.31
N ILE A 244 -28.77 -19.25 -15.26
CA ILE A 244 -27.73 -20.09 -14.64
C ILE A 244 -28.34 -21.46 -14.41
N SER A 245 -27.69 -22.50 -14.92
CA SER A 245 -28.07 -23.91 -14.77
C SER A 245 -26.84 -24.77 -14.50
N GLY A 246 -26.75 -25.35 -13.32
CA GLY A 246 -25.54 -26.03 -12.86
C GLY A 246 -24.32 -25.14 -12.92
N ASN A 247 -23.29 -25.56 -13.65
CA ASN A 247 -22.06 -24.78 -13.87
C ASN A 247 -22.09 -23.93 -15.14
N LYS A 248 -23.23 -23.78 -15.80
CA LYS A 248 -23.38 -23.00 -17.03
C LYS A 248 -24.11 -21.71 -16.75
N MET A 249 -23.55 -20.60 -17.23
CA MET A 249 -24.12 -19.25 -17.16
C MET A 249 -24.32 -18.73 -18.58
N LYS A 250 -25.55 -18.34 -18.92
CA LYS A 250 -25.82 -17.62 -20.19
C LYS A 250 -25.76 -16.13 -19.97
N VAL A 251 -25.05 -15.44 -20.83
CA VAL A 251 -24.87 -13.98 -20.75
C VAL A 251 -25.05 -13.32 -22.09
N SER A 252 -25.60 -12.09 -22.06
CA SER A 252 -25.53 -11.15 -23.17
C SER A 252 -24.65 -9.98 -22.72
N ILE A 253 -23.73 -9.57 -23.56
CA ILE A 253 -22.78 -8.50 -23.25
C ILE A 253 -22.75 -7.49 -24.40
N HIS A 254 -22.86 -6.23 -24.04
CA HIS A 254 -22.72 -5.10 -24.94
C HIS A 254 -21.59 -4.20 -24.46
N MET A 255 -20.52 -4.11 -25.26
CA MET A 255 -19.31 -3.32 -24.98
C MET A 255 -18.83 -2.67 -26.28
N PRO A 256 -17.89 -1.69 -26.23
CA PRO A 256 -17.24 -1.19 -27.44
C PRO A 256 -16.65 -2.35 -28.23
N LYS A 257 -16.99 -2.43 -29.53
CA LYS A 257 -16.52 -3.49 -30.45
C LYS A 257 -17.03 -4.91 -30.14
N MET A 258 -17.90 -5.10 -29.14
CA MET A 258 -18.48 -6.39 -28.84
C MET A 258 -19.98 -6.26 -28.49
N ASP A 259 -20.84 -6.83 -29.34
CA ASP A 259 -22.25 -7.03 -29.04
C ASP A 259 -22.57 -8.50 -29.25
N ARG A 260 -22.77 -9.24 -28.16
CA ARG A 260 -22.98 -10.68 -28.18
C ARG A 260 -24.11 -11.09 -27.25
N ASN A 261 -25.00 -11.89 -27.78
CA ASN A 261 -26.12 -12.46 -27.07
C ASN A 261 -25.92 -13.98 -26.85
N ASN A 262 -26.46 -14.50 -25.76
CA ASN A 262 -26.49 -15.94 -25.46
C ASN A 262 -25.14 -16.65 -25.40
N ILE A 263 -24.07 -15.93 -24.98
CA ILE A 263 -22.78 -16.55 -24.71
C ILE A 263 -22.93 -17.51 -23.53
N THR A 264 -22.39 -18.72 -23.65
CA THR A 264 -22.33 -19.67 -22.54
C THR A 264 -20.96 -19.59 -21.86
N ALA A 265 -20.95 -19.21 -20.59
CA ALA A 265 -19.76 -19.25 -19.74
C ALA A 265 -19.84 -20.43 -18.77
N ILE A 266 -18.69 -21.06 -18.54
CA ILE A 266 -18.55 -22.17 -17.58
C ILE A 266 -18.09 -21.60 -16.25
N ILE A 267 -18.87 -21.82 -15.21
CA ILE A 267 -18.57 -21.43 -13.82
C ILE A 267 -17.61 -22.48 -13.24
N ASP A 268 -16.54 -22.05 -12.64
CA ASP A 268 -15.59 -22.93 -11.95
C ASP A 268 -16.18 -23.54 -10.65
N SER A 269 -15.47 -24.51 -10.09
CA SER A 269 -15.89 -25.19 -8.86
C SER A 269 -16.02 -24.27 -7.64
N SER A 270 -15.35 -23.10 -7.64
CA SER A 270 -15.45 -22.11 -6.58
C SER A 270 -16.74 -21.28 -6.66
N GLY A 271 -17.41 -21.25 -7.81
CA GLY A 271 -18.57 -20.42 -8.10
C GLY A 271 -18.24 -18.90 -8.21
N LYS A 272 -16.96 -18.55 -8.20
CA LYS A 272 -16.47 -17.13 -8.17
C LYS A 272 -16.03 -16.62 -9.53
N LYS A 273 -15.70 -17.54 -10.43
CA LYS A 273 -15.18 -17.24 -11.75
C LYS A 273 -15.95 -18.04 -12.79
N ALA A 274 -16.21 -17.40 -13.93
CA ALA A 274 -16.74 -18.10 -15.10
C ALA A 274 -15.90 -17.72 -16.32
N THR A 275 -15.82 -18.62 -17.31
CA THR A 275 -15.06 -18.39 -18.53
C THR A 275 -15.90 -18.79 -19.73
N ALA A 276 -15.95 -17.91 -20.72
CA ALA A 276 -16.52 -18.18 -22.04
C ALA A 276 -15.43 -18.07 -23.10
N LYS A 277 -15.49 -18.95 -24.11
CA LYS A 277 -14.64 -18.90 -25.29
C LYS A 277 -15.51 -18.98 -26.53
N PHE A 278 -15.24 -18.14 -27.52
CA PHE A 278 -15.93 -18.16 -28.80
C PHE A 278 -15.03 -17.60 -29.90
N THR A 279 -15.40 -17.90 -31.14
CA THR A 279 -14.74 -17.36 -32.34
C THR A 279 -15.76 -16.53 -33.10
N CYS A 280 -15.37 -15.36 -33.52
CA CYS A 280 -16.19 -14.48 -34.37
C CYS A 280 -16.20 -15.00 -35.84
N SER A 281 -17.12 -14.48 -36.65
CA SER A 281 -17.24 -14.83 -38.06
C SER A 281 -16.00 -14.48 -38.90
N ASP A 282 -15.22 -13.51 -38.44
CA ASP A 282 -13.95 -13.06 -39.01
C ASP A 282 -12.74 -13.89 -38.55
N GLY A 283 -12.97 -14.92 -37.71
CA GLY A 283 -11.91 -15.80 -37.20
C GLY A 283 -11.24 -15.32 -35.92
N GLU A 284 -11.61 -14.15 -35.41
CA GLU A 284 -11.06 -13.67 -34.13
C GLU A 284 -11.58 -14.52 -32.95
N ARG A 285 -10.66 -14.97 -32.10
CA ARG A 285 -10.95 -15.80 -30.94
C ARG A 285 -10.98 -14.96 -29.66
N HIS A 286 -12.04 -15.09 -28.91
CA HIS A 286 -12.23 -14.37 -27.66
C HIS A 286 -12.28 -15.31 -26.47
N THR A 287 -11.71 -14.86 -25.37
CA THR A 287 -11.87 -15.47 -24.04
C THR A 287 -12.35 -14.41 -23.08
N LEU A 288 -13.56 -14.58 -22.57
CA LEU A 288 -14.13 -13.73 -21.53
C LEU A 288 -13.98 -14.42 -20.18
N THR A 289 -13.43 -13.70 -19.22
CA THR A 289 -13.33 -14.14 -17.83
C THR A 289 -14.18 -13.23 -16.96
N PHE A 290 -15.18 -13.78 -16.30
CA PHE A 290 -16.10 -13.13 -15.38
C PHE A 290 -15.66 -13.42 -13.95
N VAL A 291 -15.46 -12.39 -13.11
CA VAL A 291 -15.10 -12.52 -11.70
C VAL A 291 -16.02 -11.65 -10.87
N GLY A 292 -16.68 -12.22 -9.88
CA GLY A 292 -17.49 -11.46 -8.91
C GLY A 292 -16.62 -10.45 -8.15
N SER A 293 -17.05 -9.19 -8.10
CA SER A 293 -16.32 -8.09 -7.46
C SER A 293 -17.30 -7.17 -6.72
N GLY A 294 -17.37 -7.32 -5.41
CA GLY A 294 -18.34 -6.57 -4.60
C GLY A 294 -19.78 -6.90 -5.00
N ASN A 295 -20.57 -5.87 -5.34
CA ASN A 295 -21.93 -6.00 -5.88
C ASN A 295 -21.98 -6.14 -7.41
N GLY A 296 -20.83 -6.13 -8.09
CA GLY A 296 -20.67 -6.18 -9.53
C GLY A 296 -19.93 -7.40 -10.04
N ILE A 297 -19.59 -7.33 -11.32
CA ILE A 297 -18.79 -8.36 -12.01
C ILE A 297 -17.71 -7.63 -12.82
N LYS A 298 -16.48 -8.08 -12.66
CA LYS A 298 -15.35 -7.69 -13.50
C LYS A 298 -15.27 -8.67 -14.67
N VAL A 299 -15.28 -8.14 -15.89
CA VAL A 299 -15.11 -8.93 -17.12
C VAL A 299 -13.77 -8.57 -17.73
N THR A 300 -12.91 -9.56 -17.93
CA THR A 300 -11.67 -9.42 -18.68
C THR A 300 -11.84 -10.16 -19.99
N GLU A 301 -11.64 -9.44 -21.07
CA GLU A 301 -11.60 -9.96 -22.43
C GLU A 301 -10.15 -10.13 -22.84
N LYS A 302 -9.84 -11.30 -23.42
CA LYS A 302 -8.65 -11.54 -24.23
C LYS A 302 -9.09 -11.88 -25.64
N SER A 303 -8.64 -11.15 -26.63
CA SER A 303 -8.86 -11.45 -28.03
C SER A 303 -7.55 -11.79 -28.73
N TYR A 304 -7.65 -12.73 -29.66
CA TYR A 304 -6.54 -13.18 -30.47
C TYR A 304 -6.99 -13.22 -31.92
N CYS A 305 -6.31 -12.47 -32.77
CA CYS A 305 -6.50 -12.49 -34.22
C CYS A 305 -5.27 -13.07 -34.90
N ASP A 306 -5.50 -14.00 -35.82
CA ASP A 306 -4.50 -14.47 -36.79
C ASP A 306 -4.87 -13.88 -38.14
N GLN A 307 -4.17 -12.88 -38.59
CA GLN A 307 -4.50 -12.15 -39.82
C GLN A 307 -4.51 -13.04 -41.08
N LYS A 308 -3.76 -14.13 -41.08
CA LYS A 308 -3.84 -15.12 -42.17
C LYS A 308 -5.21 -15.80 -42.26
N LEU A 309 -5.87 -16.03 -41.11
CA LEU A 309 -7.20 -16.66 -41.08
C LEU A 309 -8.30 -15.73 -41.60
N VAL A 310 -8.09 -14.43 -41.53
CA VAL A 310 -9.07 -13.40 -41.98
C VAL A 310 -8.71 -12.80 -43.35
N GLY A 311 -7.73 -13.39 -44.06
CA GLY A 311 -7.42 -12.98 -45.43
C GLY A 311 -6.55 -11.72 -45.57
N TRP A 312 -5.89 -11.28 -44.51
CA TRP A 312 -4.97 -10.17 -44.59
C TRP A 312 -3.59 -10.59 -45.07
N SER A 313 -2.91 -9.73 -45.80
CA SER A 313 -1.61 -10.03 -46.41
C SER A 313 -0.45 -10.08 -45.41
N SER A 314 -0.55 -9.45 -44.26
CA SER A 314 0.45 -9.47 -43.20
C SER A 314 0.24 -10.66 -42.27
N ALA A 315 1.33 -11.30 -41.84
CA ALA A 315 1.31 -12.49 -41.00
C ALA A 315 1.30 -12.15 -39.49
N ASP A 316 0.94 -10.92 -39.12
CA ASP A 316 1.02 -10.50 -37.74
C ASP A 316 -0.12 -11.06 -36.89
N LYS A 317 0.27 -11.66 -35.77
CA LYS A 317 -0.64 -12.14 -34.74
C LYS A 317 -0.66 -11.08 -33.64
N TYR A 318 -1.86 -10.73 -33.15
CA TYR A 318 -1.96 -9.87 -32.01
C TYR A 318 -2.86 -10.44 -30.91
N GLU A 319 -2.51 -10.15 -29.69
CA GLU A 319 -3.32 -10.45 -28.51
C GLU A 319 -3.61 -9.14 -27.77
N THR A 320 -4.87 -8.92 -27.45
CA THR A 320 -5.28 -7.79 -26.63
C THR A 320 -5.94 -8.25 -25.34
N THR A 321 -5.80 -7.47 -24.27
CA THR A 321 -6.47 -7.73 -22.99
C THR A 321 -7.13 -6.45 -22.51
N ILE A 322 -8.44 -6.48 -22.38
CA ILE A 322 -9.25 -5.35 -21.89
C ILE A 322 -10.05 -5.79 -20.68
N THR A 323 -10.23 -4.91 -19.70
CA THR A 323 -11.00 -5.21 -18.50
C THR A 323 -12.04 -4.15 -18.23
N HIS A 324 -13.29 -4.58 -18.01
CA HIS A 324 -14.43 -3.74 -17.65
C HIS A 324 -15.07 -4.18 -16.34
N GLY A 325 -15.56 -3.22 -15.56
CA GLY A 325 -16.39 -3.46 -14.37
C GLY A 325 -17.87 -3.20 -14.69
N PHE A 326 -18.73 -4.13 -14.30
CA PHE A 326 -20.19 -4.03 -14.44
C PHE A 326 -20.83 -4.09 -13.07
N TYR A 327 -21.77 -3.14 -12.80
CA TYR A 327 -22.39 -2.94 -11.50
C TYR A 327 -23.91 -2.75 -11.64
N PRO A 328 -24.69 -2.94 -10.55
CA PRO A 328 -26.11 -2.51 -10.56
C PRO A 328 -26.24 -1.04 -10.91
N GLN A 329 -27.33 -0.65 -11.54
CA GLN A 329 -27.53 0.74 -11.96
C GLN A 329 -27.47 1.71 -10.78
N SER A 330 -27.96 1.33 -9.61
CA SER A 330 -27.87 2.10 -8.35
C SER A 330 -26.44 2.42 -7.88
N HIS A 331 -25.42 1.80 -8.48
CA HIS A 331 -24.02 2.09 -8.17
C HIS A 331 -23.56 3.45 -8.73
N PHE A 332 -24.26 3.98 -9.70
CA PHE A 332 -23.90 5.20 -10.44
C PHE A 332 -24.70 6.44 -10.00
N TYR A 333 -25.61 6.31 -9.02
CA TYR A 333 -26.44 7.39 -8.48
C TYR A 333 -26.10 7.70 -7.02
#